data_88d8b600c9263341761de63b9073ea84
#
_entry.id   88d8b600c9263341761de63b9073ea84
#
_cell.length_a   1.000
_cell.length_b   1.000
_cell.length_c   1.000
_cell.angle_alpha   90.00
_cell.angle_beta   90.00
_cell.angle_gamma   90.00
#
_symmetry.space_group_name_H-M   'P 1'
#
loop_
_entity.id
_entity.type
_entity.pdbx_description
1 polymer ?
#
loop_
_entity_poly.entity_id
_entity_poly.type
_entity_poly.pdbx_seq_one_letter_code
_entity_poly.pdbx_strand_id
1 'polypeptide(L)'
;DIGKLTIVFQSRIYDAVDFSPFADCVELPKSSSLVNASDTPHALASEAILLKHGCPKGVASIAGAHHGRPSALADVYDQISGACTAVENFYGKRGKYRQLFESLWKEWIDFSLECAGFSELSDLPDMAVPAQVVISGMLVTADWIASNTTYFPLISADRKGEFGDYPKRIENAWTTIGFPNMWESK
;
A
#
# COMPACT_ATOMS: atom_id res chain seq x y z
N ASP A 1 -1.97 -1.21 1.15
CA ASP A 1 -0.73 -0.64 0.58
C ASP A 1 -1.08 0.14 -0.69
N ILE A 2 -1.38 1.43 -0.48
CA ILE A 2 -1.84 2.34 -1.55
C ILE A 2 -0.77 2.57 -2.64
N GLY A 3 0.51 2.41 -2.33
CA GLY A 3 1.60 2.56 -3.30
C GLY A 3 1.60 1.50 -4.40
N LYS A 4 0.88 0.41 -4.20
CA LYS A 4 0.63 -0.58 -5.26
C LYS A 4 -0.30 -0.04 -6.36
N LEU A 5 -1.07 1.02 -6.08
CA LEU A 5 -1.89 1.74 -7.06
C LEU A 5 -1.04 2.80 -7.78
N THR A 6 -0.03 2.38 -8.50
CA THR A 6 0.85 3.22 -9.33
C THR A 6 1.18 2.51 -10.63
N ILE A 7 1.44 3.27 -11.68
CA ILE A 7 1.82 2.70 -13.00
C ILE A 7 3.04 1.79 -12.87
N VAL A 8 4.07 2.23 -12.15
CA VAL A 8 5.32 1.46 -12.03
C VAL A 8 5.10 0.11 -11.35
N PHE A 9 4.25 0.05 -10.33
CA PHE A 9 3.96 -1.21 -9.65
C PHE A 9 3.08 -2.12 -10.52
N GLN A 10 2.03 -1.58 -11.13
CA GLN A 10 1.13 -2.33 -12.00
C GLN A 10 1.85 -2.87 -13.25
N SER A 11 2.78 -2.09 -13.82
CA SER A 11 3.63 -2.54 -14.93
C SER A 11 4.53 -3.73 -14.54
N ARG A 12 5.09 -3.72 -13.32
CA ARG A 12 5.90 -4.86 -12.83
C ARG A 12 5.07 -6.14 -12.67
N ILE A 13 3.84 -6.01 -12.14
CA ILE A 13 2.92 -7.15 -12.04
C ILE A 13 2.59 -7.65 -13.44
N TYR A 14 2.22 -6.75 -14.35
CA TYR A 14 1.86 -7.11 -15.71
C TYR A 14 3.00 -7.81 -16.45
N ASP A 15 4.23 -7.32 -16.32
CA ASP A 15 5.42 -7.98 -16.89
C ASP A 15 5.66 -9.39 -16.32
N ALA A 16 5.31 -9.62 -15.06
CA ALA A 16 5.58 -10.88 -14.37
C ALA A 16 4.54 -11.97 -14.66
N VAL A 17 3.26 -11.60 -14.80
CA VAL A 17 2.15 -12.57 -14.85
C VAL A 17 1.17 -12.32 -16.00
N ASP A 18 1.46 -11.37 -16.89
CA ASP A 18 0.60 -10.96 -18.02
C ASP A 18 -0.83 -10.61 -17.58
N PHE A 19 -0.97 -10.08 -16.38
CA PHE A 19 -2.24 -9.70 -15.79
C PHE A 19 -2.07 -8.47 -14.90
N SER A 20 -3.02 -7.53 -15.02
CA SER A 20 -3.26 -6.46 -14.07
C SER A 20 -4.75 -6.09 -14.11
N PRO A 21 -5.39 -5.80 -12.98
CA PRO A 21 -6.78 -5.35 -12.95
C PRO A 21 -6.99 -4.03 -13.71
N PHE A 22 -5.91 -3.33 -14.04
CA PHE A 22 -5.94 -2.06 -14.78
C PHE A 22 -5.66 -2.20 -16.28
N ALA A 23 -5.31 -3.40 -16.77
CA ALA A 23 -4.89 -3.61 -18.16
C ALA A 23 -5.95 -3.20 -19.21
N ASP A 24 -7.23 -3.25 -18.84
CA ASP A 24 -8.34 -2.89 -19.74
C ASP A 24 -8.58 -1.36 -19.80
N CYS A 25 -8.12 -0.59 -18.81
CA CYS A 25 -8.37 0.85 -18.71
C CYS A 25 -7.12 1.71 -18.74
N VAL A 26 -5.95 1.11 -18.54
CA VAL A 26 -4.66 1.78 -18.49
C VAL A 26 -3.67 1.07 -19.41
N GLU A 27 -3.00 1.83 -20.26
CA GLU A 27 -1.87 1.33 -21.04
C GLU A 27 -0.67 1.15 -20.11
N LEU A 28 -0.38 -0.10 -19.76
CA LEU A 28 0.75 -0.44 -18.91
C LEU A 28 2.00 -0.58 -19.77
N PRO A 29 3.00 0.29 -19.62
CA PRO A 29 4.28 0.13 -20.30
C PRO A 29 5.05 -1.04 -19.72
N LYS A 30 6.01 -1.59 -20.46
CA LYS A 30 7.00 -2.49 -19.86
C LYS A 30 7.73 -1.76 -18.73
N SER A 31 7.86 -2.38 -17.57
CA SER A 31 8.51 -1.74 -16.42
C SER A 31 9.95 -1.31 -16.73
N SER A 32 10.64 -2.02 -17.60
CA SER A 32 11.98 -1.69 -18.11
C SER A 32 12.03 -0.41 -18.96
N SER A 33 10.89 0.06 -19.45
CA SER A 33 10.80 1.30 -20.24
C SER A 33 10.53 2.55 -19.40
N LEU A 34 10.20 2.36 -18.13
CA LEU A 34 10.00 3.46 -17.18
C LEU A 34 11.37 3.97 -16.68
N VAL A 35 11.55 5.27 -16.77
CA VAL A 35 12.80 5.91 -16.32
C VAL A 35 12.86 5.85 -14.80
N ASN A 36 13.97 5.29 -14.29
CA ASN A 36 14.20 5.17 -12.85
C ASN A 36 13.05 4.48 -12.07
N ALA A 37 12.50 3.42 -12.64
CA ALA A 37 11.42 2.65 -12.00
C ALA A 37 11.80 2.15 -10.59
N SER A 38 13.09 1.91 -10.33
CA SER A 38 13.63 1.53 -9.02
C SER A 38 13.49 2.61 -7.96
N ASP A 39 13.41 3.87 -8.36
CA ASP A 39 13.39 5.02 -7.46
C ASP A 39 12.01 5.26 -6.84
N THR A 40 11.00 4.50 -7.31
CA THR A 40 9.62 4.57 -6.78
C THR A 40 9.20 3.17 -6.28
N PRO A 41 9.81 2.65 -5.19
CA PRO A 41 9.29 1.46 -4.54
C PRO A 41 7.91 1.76 -3.93
N HIS A 42 7.01 0.75 -3.92
CA HIS A 42 5.63 0.97 -3.49
C HIS A 42 5.50 1.45 -2.03
N ALA A 43 6.42 1.08 -1.16
CA ALA A 43 6.47 1.58 0.21
C ALA A 43 6.68 3.10 0.25
N LEU A 44 7.69 3.60 -0.48
CA LEU A 44 7.93 5.03 -0.65
C LEU A 44 6.76 5.74 -1.33
N ALA A 45 6.18 5.12 -2.36
CA ALA A 45 5.00 5.65 -3.04
C ALA A 45 3.80 5.75 -2.08
N SER A 46 3.60 4.78 -1.16
CA SER A 46 2.54 4.83 -0.15
C SER A 46 2.69 6.05 0.76
N GLU A 47 3.89 6.30 1.28
CA GLU A 47 4.17 7.46 2.12
C GLU A 47 3.94 8.77 1.37
N ALA A 48 4.43 8.87 0.14
CA ALA A 48 4.28 10.05 -0.71
C ALA A 48 2.80 10.36 -1.03
N ILE A 49 2.02 9.34 -1.40
CA ILE A 49 0.58 9.49 -1.68
C ILE A 49 -0.16 9.98 -0.43
N LEU A 50 0.07 9.34 0.72
CA LEU A 50 -0.59 9.69 1.96
C LEU A 50 -0.25 11.13 2.39
N LEU A 51 1.03 11.52 2.34
CA LEU A 51 1.44 12.89 2.66
C LEU A 51 0.82 13.91 1.70
N LYS A 52 0.75 13.60 0.42
CA LYS A 52 0.12 14.46 -0.59
C LYS A 52 -1.37 14.70 -0.29
N HIS A 53 -2.05 13.72 0.28
CA HIS A 53 -3.46 13.81 0.67
C HIS A 53 -3.69 14.36 2.09
N GLY A 54 -2.64 14.83 2.77
CA GLY A 54 -2.77 15.49 4.07
C GLY A 54 -2.70 14.56 5.29
N CYS A 55 -2.24 13.32 5.11
CA CYS A 55 -2.02 12.40 6.22
C CYS A 55 -0.95 12.93 7.18
N PRO A 56 -1.12 12.82 8.51
CA PRO A 56 -0.07 13.12 9.46
C PRO A 56 1.22 12.37 9.17
N LYS A 57 2.36 13.07 9.26
CA LYS A 57 3.67 12.53 8.87
C LYS A 57 4.01 11.21 9.56
N GLY A 58 3.71 11.08 10.84
CA GLY A 58 3.96 9.86 11.59
C GLY A 58 3.19 8.65 11.05
N VAL A 59 1.93 8.84 10.67
CA VAL A 59 1.09 7.78 10.08
C VAL A 59 1.56 7.43 8.68
N ALA A 60 1.84 8.41 7.84
CA ALA A 60 2.36 8.19 6.50
C ALA A 60 3.70 7.43 6.52
N SER A 61 4.60 7.80 7.44
CA SER A 61 5.89 7.13 7.62
C SER A 61 5.74 5.68 8.09
N ILE A 62 4.78 5.38 8.97
CA ILE A 62 4.45 3.99 9.35
C ILE A 62 4.03 3.19 8.12
N ALA A 63 3.15 3.73 7.29
CA ALA A 63 2.71 3.08 6.07
C ALA A 63 3.87 2.87 5.08
N GLY A 64 4.77 3.84 4.96
CA GLY A 64 5.99 3.74 4.14
C GLY A 64 7.02 2.75 4.69
N ALA A 65 6.97 2.45 5.99
CA ALA A 65 7.94 1.57 6.66
C ALA A 65 7.51 0.09 6.73
N HIS A 66 6.44 -0.34 6.07
CA HIS A 66 5.92 -1.71 6.20
C HIS A 66 6.88 -2.81 5.75
N HIS A 67 7.94 -2.47 5.04
CA HIS A 67 9.08 -3.36 4.76
C HIS A 67 10.23 -3.26 5.79
N GLY A 68 9.99 -2.63 6.94
CA GLY A 68 10.91 -2.57 8.08
C GLY A 68 11.81 -1.35 8.14
N ARG A 69 11.80 -0.46 7.13
CA ARG A 69 12.61 0.76 7.12
C ARG A 69 11.82 1.95 6.58
N PRO A 70 11.69 3.03 7.33
CA PRO A 70 11.12 4.27 6.82
C PRO A 70 12.00 4.86 5.73
N SER A 71 11.39 5.54 4.77
CA SER A 71 12.08 6.24 3.70
C SER A 71 12.78 7.50 4.23
N ALA A 72 13.85 7.93 3.56
CA ALA A 72 14.43 9.24 3.86
C ALA A 72 13.43 10.33 3.41
N LEU A 73 13.27 11.34 4.24
CA LEU A 73 12.28 12.42 3.98
C LEU A 73 12.55 13.14 2.65
N ALA A 74 13.83 13.27 2.26
CA ALA A 74 14.20 13.82 0.96
C ALA A 74 13.63 13.00 -0.20
N ASP A 75 13.75 11.67 -0.13
CA ASP A 75 13.24 10.76 -1.16
C ASP A 75 11.72 10.88 -1.29
N VAL A 76 11.03 11.01 -0.14
CA VAL A 76 9.57 11.19 -0.12
C VAL A 76 9.17 12.52 -0.77
N TYR A 77 9.86 13.61 -0.45
CA TYR A 77 9.57 14.91 -1.07
C TYR A 77 9.88 14.94 -2.57
N ASP A 78 10.90 14.22 -3.03
CA ASP A 78 11.19 14.08 -4.45
C ASP A 78 10.05 13.39 -5.21
N GLN A 79 9.37 12.43 -4.59
CA GLN A 79 8.17 11.81 -5.16
C GLN A 79 7.00 12.81 -5.25
N ILE A 80 6.81 13.65 -4.23
CA ILE A 80 5.70 14.61 -4.14
C ILE A 80 5.92 15.82 -5.05
N SER A 81 7.16 16.31 -5.16
CA SER A 81 7.51 17.53 -5.91
C SER A 81 7.19 17.47 -7.40
N GLY A 82 6.92 16.27 -7.91
CA GLY A 82 6.58 16.10 -9.31
C GLY A 82 7.78 16.19 -10.25
N ALA A 83 8.98 15.81 -9.78
CA ALA A 83 10.10 15.54 -10.67
C ALA A 83 9.60 14.65 -11.81
N CYS A 84 10.02 14.93 -13.05
CA CYS A 84 9.41 14.37 -14.26
C CYS A 84 9.34 12.84 -14.25
N THR A 85 10.34 12.19 -13.68
CA THR A 85 10.41 10.72 -13.53
C THR A 85 9.37 10.18 -12.55
N ALA A 86 9.16 10.85 -11.41
CA ALA A 86 8.16 10.45 -10.44
C ALA A 86 6.74 10.53 -11.03
N VAL A 87 6.44 11.58 -11.79
CA VAL A 87 5.13 11.72 -12.45
C VAL A 87 4.82 10.52 -13.35
N GLU A 88 5.78 10.05 -14.14
CA GLU A 88 5.57 8.90 -15.03
C GLU A 88 5.42 7.58 -14.26
N ASN A 89 6.15 7.41 -13.17
CA ASN A 89 6.04 6.24 -12.32
C ASN A 89 4.68 6.13 -11.61
N PHE A 90 4.08 7.27 -11.26
CA PHE A 90 2.77 7.32 -10.63
C PHE A 90 1.62 7.21 -11.64
N TYR A 91 1.69 7.99 -12.74
CA TYR A 91 0.53 8.28 -13.58
C TYR A 91 0.70 7.91 -15.05
N GLY A 92 1.82 7.30 -15.42
CA GLY A 92 2.18 7.03 -16.81
C GLY A 92 2.71 8.25 -17.55
N LYS A 93 3.08 8.03 -18.80
CA LYS A 93 3.76 9.00 -19.65
C LYS A 93 3.06 10.37 -19.62
N ARG A 94 3.80 11.40 -19.24
CA ARG A 94 3.33 12.79 -19.10
C ARG A 94 2.12 12.92 -18.15
N GLY A 95 1.94 12.00 -17.23
CA GLY A 95 0.81 12.03 -16.30
C GLY A 95 -0.55 11.69 -16.93
N LYS A 96 -0.58 10.93 -18.04
CA LYS A 96 -1.78 10.58 -18.83
C LYS A 96 -2.96 10.10 -17.96
N TYR A 97 -2.68 9.34 -16.91
CA TYR A 97 -3.71 8.73 -16.06
C TYR A 97 -3.85 9.40 -14.69
N ARG A 98 -3.36 10.64 -14.54
CA ARG A 98 -3.38 11.35 -13.25
C ARG A 98 -4.77 11.36 -12.62
N GLN A 99 -5.80 11.77 -13.35
CA GLN A 99 -7.15 11.87 -12.80
C GLN A 99 -7.68 10.54 -12.29
N LEU A 100 -7.43 9.46 -13.02
CA LEU A 100 -7.82 8.11 -12.63
C LEU A 100 -7.16 7.69 -11.31
N PHE A 101 -5.82 7.80 -11.22
CA PHE A 101 -5.11 7.36 -10.02
C PHE A 101 -5.40 8.24 -8.80
N GLU A 102 -5.55 9.55 -8.97
CA GLU A 102 -5.97 10.44 -7.86
C GLU A 102 -7.36 10.06 -7.33
N SER A 103 -8.31 9.73 -8.22
CA SER A 103 -9.63 9.24 -7.82
C SER A 103 -9.55 7.92 -7.06
N LEU A 104 -8.79 6.95 -7.57
CA LEU A 104 -8.59 5.66 -6.93
C LEU A 104 -7.93 5.78 -5.56
N TRP A 105 -6.92 6.66 -5.42
CA TRP A 105 -6.29 6.90 -4.12
C TRP A 105 -7.26 7.51 -3.14
N LYS A 106 -8.06 8.48 -3.58
CA LYS A 106 -9.09 9.08 -2.73
C LYS A 106 -10.09 8.02 -2.26
N GLU A 107 -10.64 7.23 -3.16
CA GLU A 107 -11.59 6.17 -2.83
C GLU A 107 -10.99 5.15 -1.84
N TRP A 108 -9.72 4.77 -2.04
CA TRP A 108 -9.03 3.85 -1.15
C TRP A 108 -8.77 4.44 0.24
N ILE A 109 -8.42 5.72 0.30
CA ILE A 109 -8.23 6.45 1.56
C ILE A 109 -9.56 6.56 2.30
N ASP A 110 -10.63 7.00 1.61
CA ASP A 110 -11.97 7.14 2.19
C ASP A 110 -12.47 5.80 2.76
N PHE A 111 -12.33 4.71 2.01
CA PHE A 111 -12.67 3.36 2.47
C PHE A 111 -11.84 2.94 3.69
N SER A 112 -10.54 3.23 3.70
CA SER A 112 -9.67 2.86 4.82
C SER A 112 -10.00 3.63 6.08
N LEU A 113 -10.35 4.91 5.95
CA LEU A 113 -10.80 5.76 7.06
C LEU A 113 -12.14 5.27 7.63
N GLU A 114 -13.11 4.95 6.77
CA GLU A 114 -14.40 4.38 7.17
C GLU A 114 -14.20 3.09 7.98
N CYS A 115 -13.36 2.16 7.48
CA CYS A 115 -13.04 0.91 8.18
C CYS A 115 -12.39 1.16 9.56
N ALA A 116 -11.63 2.24 9.71
CA ALA A 116 -10.94 2.61 10.93
C ALA A 116 -11.79 3.51 11.85
N GLY A 117 -12.97 3.94 11.43
CA GLY A 117 -13.87 4.81 12.19
C GLY A 117 -13.46 6.28 12.22
N PHE A 118 -12.69 6.74 11.23
CA PHE A 118 -12.32 8.15 11.04
C PHE A 118 -13.07 8.76 9.85
N SER A 119 -13.25 10.07 9.87
CA SER A 119 -13.89 10.80 8.77
C SER A 119 -12.88 11.40 7.79
N GLU A 120 -11.74 11.85 8.29
CA GLU A 120 -10.72 12.53 7.50
C GLU A 120 -9.31 12.09 7.94
N LEU A 121 -8.33 12.24 7.05
CA LEU A 121 -6.91 11.99 7.39
C LEU A 121 -6.40 12.90 8.49
N SER A 122 -6.94 14.11 8.59
CA SER A 122 -6.62 15.08 9.64
C SER A 122 -7.09 14.67 11.04
N ASP A 123 -8.05 13.73 11.14
CA ASP A 123 -8.53 13.19 12.42
C ASP A 123 -7.56 12.15 13.00
N LEU A 124 -6.63 11.67 12.19
CA LEU A 124 -5.62 10.70 12.65
C LEU A 124 -4.66 11.37 13.64
N PRO A 125 -4.31 10.67 14.73
CA PRO A 125 -3.46 11.25 15.75
C PRO A 125 -2.04 11.50 15.23
N ASP A 126 -1.44 12.61 15.66
CA ASP A 126 0.00 12.77 15.55
C ASP A 126 0.70 11.82 16.55
N MET A 127 1.65 11.05 16.08
CA MET A 127 2.26 9.99 16.87
C MET A 127 3.69 10.32 17.26
N ALA A 128 3.98 10.16 18.55
CA ALA A 128 5.36 10.21 19.03
C ALA A 128 6.21 9.07 18.43
N VAL A 129 7.48 9.32 18.22
CA VAL A 129 8.41 8.35 17.57
C VAL A 129 8.39 6.95 18.20
N PRO A 130 8.36 6.78 19.54
CA PRO A 130 8.26 5.46 20.14
C PRO A 130 6.99 4.68 19.73
N ALA A 131 5.86 5.37 19.62
CA ALA A 131 4.60 4.77 19.16
C ALA A 131 4.69 4.38 17.67
N GLN A 132 5.31 5.22 16.84
CA GLN A 132 5.54 4.90 15.43
C GLN A 132 6.34 3.61 15.28
N VAL A 133 7.41 3.42 16.06
CA VAL A 133 8.24 2.20 16.03
C VAL A 133 7.43 0.95 16.37
N VAL A 134 6.62 1.01 17.43
CA VAL A 134 5.79 -0.13 17.85
C VAL A 134 4.75 -0.47 16.78
N ILE A 135 4.03 0.53 16.27
CA ILE A 135 2.99 0.32 15.25
C ILE A 135 3.62 -0.15 13.93
N SER A 136 4.79 0.37 13.53
CA SER A 136 5.51 -0.14 12.36
C SER A 136 5.87 -1.62 12.52
N GLY A 137 6.32 -2.05 13.70
CA GLY A 137 6.59 -3.47 13.98
C GLY A 137 5.34 -4.33 13.86
N MET A 138 4.20 -3.86 14.35
CA MET A 138 2.91 -4.54 14.19
C MET A 138 2.49 -4.62 12.71
N LEU A 139 2.64 -3.53 11.96
CA LEU A 139 2.31 -3.48 10.54
C LEU A 139 3.18 -4.43 9.70
N VAL A 140 4.50 -4.46 9.96
CA VAL A 140 5.43 -5.40 9.30
C VAL A 140 5.02 -6.86 9.59
N THR A 141 4.68 -7.15 10.84
CA THR A 141 4.22 -8.50 11.24
C THR A 141 2.91 -8.86 10.53
N ALA A 142 1.96 -7.93 10.48
CA ALA A 142 0.69 -8.13 9.79
C ALA A 142 0.88 -8.35 8.27
N ASP A 143 1.78 -7.58 7.63
CA ASP A 143 2.11 -7.76 6.22
C ASP A 143 2.72 -9.14 5.93
N TRP A 144 3.64 -9.60 6.76
CA TRP A 144 4.22 -10.94 6.64
C TRP A 144 3.19 -12.04 6.79
N ILE A 145 2.27 -11.92 7.75
CA ILE A 145 1.19 -12.88 7.95
C ILE A 145 0.26 -12.87 6.73
N ALA A 146 -0.19 -11.68 6.30
CA ALA A 146 -1.12 -11.53 5.18
C ALA A 146 -0.54 -11.98 3.84
N SER A 147 0.77 -11.87 3.67
CA SER A 147 1.49 -12.30 2.45
C SER A 147 1.85 -13.79 2.47
N ASN A 148 1.65 -14.50 3.57
CA ASN A 148 1.97 -15.90 3.67
C ASN A 148 0.81 -16.78 3.14
N THR A 149 1.08 -17.52 2.06
CA THR A 149 0.08 -18.35 1.39
C THR A 149 -0.41 -19.56 2.23
N THR A 150 0.28 -19.92 3.30
CA THR A 150 -0.19 -20.93 4.26
C THR A 150 -1.33 -20.39 5.12
N TYR A 151 -1.24 -19.13 5.54
CA TYR A 151 -2.27 -18.47 6.35
C TYR A 151 -3.37 -17.86 5.48
N PHE A 152 -2.98 -17.27 4.35
CA PHE A 152 -3.88 -16.65 3.39
C PHE A 152 -3.69 -17.27 2.00
N PRO A 153 -4.28 -18.46 1.73
CA PRO A 153 -4.21 -19.08 0.43
C PRO A 153 -4.66 -18.13 -0.68
N LEU A 154 -3.96 -18.15 -1.81
CA LEU A 154 -4.29 -17.34 -2.97
C LEU A 154 -5.69 -17.70 -3.48
N ILE A 155 -6.43 -16.69 -3.89
CA ILE A 155 -7.73 -16.82 -4.56
C ILE A 155 -7.52 -16.52 -6.03
N SER A 156 -7.98 -17.41 -6.91
CA SER A 156 -7.91 -17.18 -8.34
C SER A 156 -8.77 -15.99 -8.77
N ALA A 157 -8.26 -15.15 -9.68
CA ALA A 157 -8.94 -13.93 -10.10
C ALA A 157 -10.28 -14.17 -10.84
N ASP A 158 -10.52 -15.39 -11.35
CA ASP A 158 -11.75 -15.82 -11.98
C ASP A 158 -12.84 -16.23 -10.97
N ARG A 159 -12.49 -16.44 -9.71
CA ARG A 159 -13.42 -16.77 -8.62
C ARG A 159 -14.00 -15.55 -7.95
N LYS A 160 -14.73 -14.73 -8.69
CA LYS A 160 -15.29 -13.45 -8.23
C LYS A 160 -16.20 -13.52 -6.99
N GLY A 161 -16.68 -14.67 -6.58
CA GLY A 161 -17.56 -14.82 -5.40
C GLY A 161 -16.83 -15.13 -4.09
N GLU A 162 -15.55 -15.51 -4.13
CA GLU A 162 -14.81 -15.96 -2.94
C GLU A 162 -14.08 -14.83 -2.20
N PHE A 163 -14.08 -13.62 -2.75
CA PHE A 163 -13.44 -12.46 -2.12
C PHE A 163 -14.20 -11.95 -0.88
N GLY A 164 -15.47 -12.33 -0.70
CA GLY A 164 -16.37 -11.75 0.29
C GLY A 164 -16.27 -12.31 1.72
N ASP A 165 -15.57 -13.40 1.98
CA ASP A 165 -15.52 -14.02 3.31
C ASP A 165 -14.20 -13.72 4.05
N TYR A 166 -13.84 -12.44 4.12
CA TYR A 166 -12.68 -11.99 4.86
C TYR A 166 -12.69 -12.39 6.35
N PRO A 167 -13.81 -12.26 7.09
CA PRO A 167 -13.86 -12.67 8.49
C PRO A 167 -13.45 -14.12 8.69
N LYS A 168 -13.96 -15.03 7.88
CA LYS A 168 -13.62 -16.45 7.95
C LYS A 168 -12.18 -16.74 7.58
N ARG A 169 -11.64 -16.04 6.58
CA ARG A 169 -10.22 -16.15 6.21
C ARG A 169 -9.30 -15.70 7.35
N ILE A 170 -9.65 -14.60 8.00
CA ILE A 170 -8.91 -14.08 9.17
C ILE A 170 -8.97 -15.10 10.33
N GLU A 171 -10.16 -15.61 10.64
CA GLU A 171 -10.33 -16.63 11.70
C GLU A 171 -9.52 -17.89 11.44
N ASN A 172 -9.54 -18.40 10.22
CA ASN A 172 -8.76 -19.56 9.81
C ASN A 172 -7.24 -19.30 9.91
N ALA A 173 -6.80 -18.13 9.44
CA ALA A 173 -5.40 -17.73 9.53
C ALA A 173 -4.96 -17.62 10.99
N TRP A 174 -5.76 -16.99 11.84
CA TRP A 174 -5.48 -16.83 13.26
C TRP A 174 -5.34 -18.18 13.98
N THR A 175 -6.27 -19.10 13.70
CA THR A 175 -6.23 -20.47 14.21
C THR A 175 -4.98 -21.22 13.74
N THR A 176 -4.62 -21.07 12.47
CA THR A 176 -3.47 -21.75 11.86
C THR A 176 -2.13 -21.23 12.39
N ILE A 177 -2.02 -19.93 12.68
CA ILE A 177 -0.81 -19.33 13.28
C ILE A 177 -0.56 -19.89 14.68
N GLY A 178 -1.62 -20.19 15.45
CA GLY A 178 -1.51 -20.75 16.77
C GLY A 178 -0.77 -19.85 17.76
N PHE A 179 -1.09 -18.55 17.77
CA PHE A 179 -0.52 -17.65 18.79
C PHE A 179 -0.77 -18.20 20.20
N PRO A 180 0.21 -18.12 21.10
CA PRO A 180 0.00 -18.51 22.49
C PRO A 180 -1.11 -17.65 23.12
N ASN A 181 -1.81 -18.22 24.09
CA ASN A 181 -2.79 -17.50 24.89
C ASN A 181 -2.17 -16.22 25.47
N MET A 182 -2.98 -15.17 25.61
CA MET A 182 -2.55 -13.93 26.22
C MET A 182 -1.83 -14.19 27.54
N TRP A 183 -0.77 -13.44 27.75
CA TRP A 183 0.00 -13.53 29.00
C TRP A 183 -0.91 -13.14 30.15
N GLU A 184 -1.24 -14.09 31.00
CA GLU A 184 -1.88 -13.78 32.27
C GLU A 184 -0.79 -13.31 33.24
N SER A 185 -0.89 -12.06 33.70
CA SER A 185 -0.04 -11.58 34.77
C SER A 185 -0.36 -12.39 36.04
N LYS A 186 0.62 -13.12 36.53
CA LYS A 186 0.54 -13.78 37.84
C LYS A 186 0.53 -12.75 38.96
#